data_c6a920dbc52a4895ea809bfabff29e3f
#
_entry.id   c6a920dbc52a4895ea809bfabff29e3f
#
_cell.length_a   1.000
_cell.length_b   1.000
_cell.length_c   1.000
_cell.angle_alpha   90.00
_cell.angle_beta   90.00
_cell.angle_gamma   90.00
#
_symmetry.space_group_name_H-M   'P 1'
#
loop_
_entity.id
_entity.type
_entity.pdbx_description
1 polymer ?
#
loop_
_entity_poly.entity_id
_entity_poly.type
_entity_poly.pdbx_seq_one_letter_code
_entity_poly.pdbx_strand_id
1 'polypeptide(L)'
;MGVGPDATDIHMEGLYIPMLKLADKGVMDQTLLKLISQNTRQPVETEGDVYSLAACNDIGCKRLVEMMEEFEISNLKDLSDFIYNKSLQAVEKEIKKIPNGVYHNFMMIDGFEKDIRLEAKLIVNDKSISVDFTGTSDKSKFGINVPLSYTKAYTCFGLSCLVSAEIPNNAGSLYPFCLLYTSDAADDWSW
;
A
#
# COMPACT_ATOMS: atom_id res chain seq x y z
N MET A 1 -14.97 -3.34 7.83
CA MET A 1 -15.41 -2.81 9.14
C MET A 1 -14.18 -2.27 9.85
N GLY A 2 -14.12 -0.97 10.14
CA GLY A 2 -12.98 -0.39 10.86
C GLY A 2 -13.04 -0.75 12.33
N VAL A 3 -11.91 -1.09 12.90
CA VAL A 3 -11.75 -1.23 14.34
C VAL A 3 -11.65 0.16 14.94
N GLY A 4 -12.17 0.34 16.15
CA GLY A 4 -12.01 1.61 16.86
C GLY A 4 -10.53 1.89 17.14
N PRO A 5 -10.11 3.15 17.14
CA PRO A 5 -8.72 3.51 17.42
C PRO A 5 -8.27 3.19 18.84
N ASP A 6 -9.20 2.76 19.71
CA ASP A 6 -9.00 2.30 21.08
C ASP A 6 -8.62 0.80 21.16
N ALA A 7 -8.55 0.08 20.04
CA ALA A 7 -8.09 -1.29 20.01
C ALA A 7 -6.63 -1.39 20.50
N THR A 8 -6.36 -2.36 21.36
CA THR A 8 -5.02 -2.60 21.94
C THR A 8 -4.47 -3.99 21.64
N ASP A 9 -5.24 -4.79 20.92
CA ASP A 9 -4.93 -6.18 20.60
C ASP A 9 -5.41 -6.51 19.18
N ILE A 10 -4.62 -7.29 18.46
CA ILE A 10 -4.90 -7.69 17.08
C ILE A 10 -6.21 -8.50 16.95
N HIS A 11 -6.58 -9.28 17.99
CA HIS A 11 -7.82 -10.05 17.99
C HIS A 11 -9.07 -9.17 18.12
N MET A 12 -8.91 -7.91 18.53
CA MET A 12 -9.99 -6.92 18.51
C MET A 12 -10.22 -6.40 17.08
N GLU A 13 -9.30 -6.59 16.17
CA GLU A 13 -9.36 -6.06 14.80
C GLU A 13 -10.14 -6.93 13.83
N GLY A 14 -10.35 -8.20 14.12
CA GLY A 14 -11.14 -9.06 13.28
C GLY A 14 -10.79 -10.54 13.31
N LEU A 15 -11.25 -11.25 12.30
CA LEU A 15 -11.01 -12.67 12.14
C LEU A 15 -9.72 -12.92 11.39
N TYR A 16 -8.76 -13.58 12.02
CA TYR A 16 -7.52 -14.03 11.39
C TYR A 16 -7.74 -15.32 10.63
N ILE A 17 -7.65 -15.26 9.32
CA ILE A 17 -7.73 -16.42 8.45
C ILE A 17 -6.34 -16.68 7.89
N PRO A 18 -5.75 -17.85 8.13
CA PRO A 18 -4.48 -18.21 7.52
C PRO A 18 -4.62 -18.29 5.99
N MET A 19 -3.51 -18.43 5.28
CA MET A 19 -3.52 -18.54 3.83
C MET A 19 -4.23 -19.82 3.40
N LEU A 20 -5.48 -19.69 2.98
CA LEU A 20 -6.35 -20.77 2.53
C LEU A 20 -6.85 -20.48 1.11
N LYS A 21 -7.20 -21.54 0.37
CA LYS A 21 -7.85 -21.37 -0.92
C LYS A 21 -9.29 -20.88 -0.72
N LEU A 22 -9.61 -19.70 -1.22
CA LEU A 22 -10.98 -19.19 -1.25
C LEU A 22 -11.85 -19.92 -2.27
N ALA A 23 -11.25 -20.34 -3.39
CA ALA A 23 -11.92 -21.11 -4.44
C ALA A 23 -10.97 -22.15 -5.02
N ASP A 24 -11.51 -23.27 -5.47
CA ASP A 24 -10.79 -24.28 -6.24
C ASP A 24 -11.56 -24.57 -7.53
N LYS A 25 -10.90 -24.45 -8.69
CA LYS A 25 -11.49 -24.66 -10.03
C LYS A 25 -12.82 -23.90 -10.24
N GLY A 26 -12.90 -22.67 -9.73
CA GLY A 26 -14.08 -21.82 -9.87
C GLY A 26 -15.20 -22.09 -8.84
N VAL A 27 -15.01 -23.03 -7.92
CA VAL A 27 -15.98 -23.34 -6.85
C VAL A 27 -15.50 -22.71 -5.54
N MET A 28 -16.31 -21.84 -4.97
CA MET A 28 -16.02 -21.17 -3.68
C MET A 28 -16.09 -22.15 -2.52
N ASP A 29 -15.16 -22.02 -1.56
CA ASP A 29 -15.18 -22.81 -0.32
C ASP A 29 -16.30 -22.32 0.60
N GLN A 30 -17.36 -23.14 0.67
CA GLN A 30 -18.56 -22.83 1.48
C GLN A 30 -18.29 -22.85 2.98
N THR A 31 -17.27 -23.57 3.45
CA THR A 31 -16.90 -23.60 4.86
C THR A 31 -16.26 -22.29 5.26
N LEU A 32 -15.33 -21.82 4.42
CA LEU A 32 -14.66 -20.54 4.63
C LEU A 32 -15.65 -19.36 4.56
N LEU A 33 -16.56 -19.36 3.60
CA LEU A 33 -17.60 -18.34 3.49
C LEU A 33 -18.51 -18.31 4.72
N LYS A 34 -18.96 -19.47 5.21
CA LYS A 34 -19.76 -19.55 6.44
C LYS A 34 -18.99 -19.04 7.65
N LEU A 35 -17.70 -19.35 7.75
CA LEU A 35 -16.85 -18.88 8.84
C LEU A 35 -16.73 -17.35 8.82
N ILE A 36 -16.49 -16.76 7.67
CA ILE A 36 -16.46 -15.30 7.48
C ILE A 36 -17.80 -14.67 7.87
N SER A 37 -18.89 -15.18 7.30
CA SER A 37 -20.26 -14.68 7.51
C SER A 37 -20.66 -14.67 8.99
N GLN A 38 -20.32 -15.72 9.73
CA GLN A 38 -20.67 -15.85 11.15
C GLN A 38 -19.84 -14.97 12.10
N ASN A 39 -18.71 -14.47 11.63
CA ASN A 39 -17.78 -13.66 12.42
C ASN A 39 -17.75 -12.18 12.02
N THR A 40 -18.70 -11.73 11.19
CA THR A 40 -18.82 -10.34 10.76
C THR A 40 -20.16 -9.75 11.19
N ARG A 41 -20.20 -8.43 11.41
CA ARG A 41 -21.45 -7.72 11.76
C ARG A 41 -22.37 -7.51 10.58
N GLN A 42 -21.81 -7.51 9.37
CA GLN A 42 -22.51 -7.29 8.09
C GLN A 42 -22.23 -8.48 7.16
N PRO A 43 -22.81 -9.66 7.45
CA PRO A 43 -22.46 -10.90 6.75
C PRO A 43 -22.76 -10.84 5.24
N VAL A 44 -23.86 -10.21 4.85
CA VAL A 44 -24.30 -10.14 3.44
C VAL A 44 -23.33 -9.26 2.64
N GLU A 45 -22.99 -8.10 3.16
CA GLU A 45 -22.04 -7.15 2.55
C GLU A 45 -20.64 -7.76 2.46
N THR A 46 -20.16 -8.37 3.54
CA THR A 46 -18.83 -8.99 3.59
C THR A 46 -18.73 -10.18 2.62
N GLU A 47 -19.77 -11.00 2.53
CA GLU A 47 -19.82 -12.10 1.55
C GLU A 47 -19.83 -11.56 0.12
N GLY A 48 -20.60 -10.49 -0.14
CA GLY A 48 -20.61 -9.78 -1.41
C GLY A 48 -19.24 -9.24 -1.80
N ASP A 49 -18.50 -8.66 -0.87
CA ASP A 49 -17.13 -8.16 -1.08
C ASP A 49 -16.18 -9.31 -1.45
N VAL A 50 -16.27 -10.45 -0.75
CA VAL A 50 -15.45 -11.64 -1.04
C VAL A 50 -15.73 -12.17 -2.46
N TYR A 51 -17.01 -12.27 -2.87
CA TYR A 51 -17.36 -12.64 -4.23
C TYR A 51 -16.87 -11.61 -5.26
N SER A 52 -16.94 -10.34 -4.95
CA SER A 52 -16.46 -9.27 -5.83
C SER A 52 -14.94 -9.35 -6.07
N LEU A 53 -14.16 -9.68 -5.03
CA LEU A 53 -12.71 -9.90 -5.16
C LEU A 53 -12.42 -11.11 -6.07
N ALA A 54 -13.16 -12.22 -5.90
CA ALA A 54 -13.00 -13.41 -6.74
C ALA A 54 -13.37 -13.11 -8.20
N ALA A 55 -14.47 -12.40 -8.44
CA ALA A 55 -14.92 -12.00 -9.77
C ALA A 55 -13.93 -11.03 -10.43
N CYS A 56 -13.36 -10.08 -9.67
CA CYS A 56 -12.34 -9.19 -10.16
C CYS A 56 -11.11 -9.94 -10.69
N ASN A 57 -10.63 -10.92 -9.95
CA ASN A 57 -9.51 -11.76 -10.37
C ASN A 57 -9.82 -12.56 -11.64
N ASP A 58 -11.01 -13.17 -11.74
CA ASP A 58 -11.42 -13.94 -12.92
C ASP A 58 -11.51 -13.07 -14.17
N ILE A 59 -12.19 -11.92 -14.06
CA ILE A 59 -12.33 -10.96 -15.16
C ILE A 59 -10.96 -10.37 -15.54
N GLY A 60 -10.13 -10.01 -14.56
CA GLY A 60 -8.78 -9.47 -14.80
C GLY A 60 -7.89 -10.46 -15.57
N CYS A 61 -7.90 -11.72 -15.17
CA CYS A 61 -7.16 -12.77 -15.88
C CYS A 61 -7.64 -12.95 -17.32
N LYS A 62 -8.96 -13.00 -17.54
CA LYS A 62 -9.55 -13.12 -18.90
C LYS A 62 -9.14 -11.95 -19.79
N ARG A 63 -9.31 -10.72 -19.28
CA ARG A 63 -8.94 -9.49 -20.01
C ARG A 63 -7.46 -9.42 -20.34
N LEU A 64 -6.61 -9.89 -19.43
CA LEU A 64 -5.17 -9.93 -19.68
C LEU A 64 -4.84 -10.89 -20.82
N VAL A 65 -5.44 -12.09 -20.84
CA VAL A 65 -5.24 -13.07 -21.90
C VAL A 65 -5.77 -12.53 -23.24
N GLU A 66 -6.99 -11.97 -23.26
CA GLU A 66 -7.58 -11.35 -24.45
C GLU A 66 -6.67 -10.25 -25.02
N MET A 67 -6.10 -9.39 -24.16
CA MET A 67 -5.16 -8.36 -24.56
C MET A 67 -3.87 -8.96 -25.16
N MET A 68 -3.34 -10.01 -24.55
CA MET A 68 -2.13 -10.68 -25.07
C MET A 68 -2.38 -11.30 -26.45
N GLU A 69 -3.55 -11.86 -26.68
CA GLU A 69 -3.96 -12.40 -27.98
C GLU A 69 -4.16 -11.29 -29.01
N GLU A 70 -4.86 -10.21 -28.67
CA GLU A 70 -5.14 -9.06 -29.55
C GLU A 70 -3.85 -8.39 -30.05
N PHE A 71 -2.87 -8.24 -29.17
CA PHE A 71 -1.59 -7.58 -29.48
C PHE A 71 -0.46 -8.56 -29.85
N GLU A 72 -0.77 -9.85 -30.03
CA GLU A 72 0.19 -10.91 -30.35
C GLU A 72 1.38 -10.98 -29.38
N ILE A 73 1.14 -10.71 -28.10
CA ILE A 73 2.15 -10.69 -27.03
C ILE A 73 2.32 -12.10 -26.46
N SER A 74 3.47 -12.71 -26.67
CA SER A 74 3.77 -14.04 -26.14
C SER A 74 4.18 -14.05 -24.65
N ASN A 75 4.70 -12.90 -24.15
CA ASN A 75 5.05 -12.70 -22.75
C ASN A 75 4.92 -11.22 -22.38
N LEU A 76 4.73 -10.94 -21.11
CA LEU A 76 4.53 -9.57 -20.61
C LEU A 76 5.85 -8.86 -20.26
N LYS A 77 6.98 -9.56 -20.29
CA LYS A 77 8.24 -9.02 -19.80
C LYS A 77 8.69 -7.77 -20.56
N ASP A 78 8.74 -7.83 -21.88
CA ASP A 78 9.23 -6.72 -22.69
C ASP A 78 8.32 -5.49 -22.57
N LEU A 79 7.00 -5.70 -22.52
CA LEU A 79 6.01 -4.66 -22.30
C LEU A 79 6.17 -4.03 -20.91
N SER A 80 6.31 -4.85 -19.88
CA SER A 80 6.49 -4.37 -18.50
C SER A 80 7.82 -3.62 -18.32
N ASP A 81 8.90 -4.11 -18.90
CA ASP A 81 10.21 -3.44 -18.89
C ASP A 81 10.15 -2.08 -19.61
N PHE A 82 9.43 -2.01 -20.73
CA PHE A 82 9.20 -0.75 -21.45
C PHE A 82 8.43 0.26 -20.60
N ILE A 83 7.30 -0.14 -20.03
CA ILE A 83 6.46 0.73 -19.18
C ILE A 83 7.25 1.19 -17.96
N TYR A 84 7.94 0.27 -17.28
CA TYR A 84 8.77 0.56 -16.12
C TYR A 84 9.82 1.63 -16.43
N ASN A 85 10.64 1.39 -17.47
CA ASN A 85 11.73 2.29 -17.81
C ASN A 85 11.24 3.66 -18.30
N LYS A 86 10.15 3.71 -19.05
CA LYS A 86 9.54 4.97 -19.49
C LYS A 86 9.02 5.80 -18.33
N SER A 87 8.31 5.16 -17.40
CA SER A 87 7.77 5.83 -16.22
C SER A 87 8.89 6.29 -15.27
N LEU A 88 9.90 5.45 -15.05
CA LEU A 88 11.07 5.81 -14.25
C LEU A 88 11.77 7.07 -14.81
N GLN A 89 12.11 7.06 -16.10
CA GLN A 89 12.76 8.21 -16.75
C GLN A 89 11.92 9.48 -16.69
N ALA A 90 10.59 9.34 -16.82
CA ALA A 90 9.68 10.48 -16.74
C ALA A 90 9.69 11.10 -15.32
N VAL A 91 9.63 10.28 -14.26
CA VAL A 91 9.67 10.78 -12.87
C VAL A 91 11.05 11.36 -12.53
N GLU A 92 12.14 10.71 -12.93
CA GLU A 92 13.50 11.26 -12.71
C GLU A 92 13.64 12.65 -13.35
N LYS A 93 13.03 12.87 -14.53
CA LYS A 93 13.03 14.18 -15.18
C LYS A 93 12.27 15.24 -14.40
N GLU A 94 11.16 14.88 -13.76
CA GLU A 94 10.42 15.81 -12.90
C GLU A 94 11.18 16.10 -11.61
N ILE A 95 11.78 15.08 -10.97
CA ILE A 95 12.61 15.26 -9.77
C ILE A 95 13.77 16.23 -10.01
N LYS A 96 14.43 16.17 -11.17
CA LYS A 96 15.53 17.10 -11.54
C LYS A 96 15.13 18.57 -11.56
N LYS A 97 13.85 18.89 -11.61
CA LYS A 97 13.39 20.29 -11.55
C LYS A 97 13.34 20.82 -10.11
N ILE A 98 13.42 19.93 -9.13
CA ILE A 98 13.40 20.26 -7.71
C ILE A 98 14.85 20.46 -7.26
N PRO A 99 15.18 21.55 -6.56
CA PRO A 99 16.53 21.76 -6.05
C PRO A 99 16.97 20.61 -5.14
N ASN A 100 18.19 20.12 -5.34
CA ASN A 100 18.77 19.13 -4.44
C ASN A 100 18.92 19.73 -3.04
N GLY A 101 18.64 18.92 -2.03
CA GLY A 101 18.72 19.39 -0.65
C GLY A 101 18.02 18.51 0.34
N VAL A 102 18.08 18.95 1.59
CA VAL A 102 17.39 18.33 2.72
C VAL A 102 16.35 19.32 3.23
N TYR A 103 15.10 18.90 3.20
CA TYR A 103 13.96 19.68 3.66
C TYR A 103 13.38 18.99 4.88
N HIS A 104 13.17 19.73 5.96
CA HIS A 104 12.73 19.19 7.23
C HIS A 104 11.45 19.89 7.69
N ASN A 105 10.49 19.12 8.17
CA ASN A 105 9.29 19.64 8.78
C ASN A 105 8.75 18.67 9.83
N PHE A 106 7.92 19.18 10.73
CA PHE A 106 7.20 18.38 11.71
C PHE A 106 5.80 18.94 11.94
N MET A 107 4.92 18.11 12.46
CA MET A 107 3.61 18.53 12.94
C MET A 107 3.27 17.81 14.25
N MET A 108 2.41 18.42 15.03
CA MET A 108 1.84 17.81 16.22
C MET A 108 0.40 17.43 15.91
N ILE A 109 -0.01 16.26 16.32
CA ILE A 109 -1.39 15.77 16.24
C ILE A 109 -1.84 15.25 17.60
N ASP A 110 -3.14 15.27 17.83
CA ASP A 110 -3.72 14.73 19.06
C ASP A 110 -3.51 13.21 19.13
N GLY A 111 -3.13 12.72 20.30
CA GLY A 111 -3.03 11.30 20.60
C GLY A 111 -3.93 10.95 21.78
N PHE A 112 -4.03 9.66 22.14
CA PHE A 112 -4.88 9.21 23.26
C PHE A 112 -4.29 9.53 24.64
N GLU A 113 -2.96 9.48 24.78
CA GLU A 113 -2.27 9.69 26.07
C GLU A 113 -1.48 10.98 26.07
N LYS A 114 -0.92 11.34 24.96
CA LYS A 114 -0.09 12.55 24.73
C LYS A 114 -0.12 12.91 23.27
N ASP A 115 0.19 14.16 22.98
CA ASP A 115 0.37 14.61 21.59
C ASP A 115 1.44 13.78 20.87
N ILE A 116 1.22 13.54 19.61
CA ILE A 116 2.10 12.78 18.74
C ILE A 116 2.82 13.74 17.83
N ARG A 117 4.15 13.70 17.86
CA ARG A 117 5.00 14.41 16.91
C ARG A 117 5.20 13.54 15.68
N LEU A 118 4.81 14.04 14.53
CA LEU A 118 5.16 13.46 13.24
C LEU A 118 6.27 14.30 12.64
N GLU A 119 7.40 13.67 12.35
CA GLU A 119 8.57 14.35 11.79
C GLU A 119 8.93 13.72 10.46
N ALA A 120 9.27 14.54 9.47
CA ALA A 120 9.68 14.10 8.16
C ALA A 120 10.86 14.92 7.63
N LYS A 121 11.87 14.23 7.15
CA LYS A 121 13.00 14.80 6.44
C LYS A 121 12.95 14.30 5.00
N LEU A 122 12.82 15.22 4.07
CA LEU A 122 12.82 14.96 2.64
C LEU A 122 14.22 15.21 2.09
N ILE A 123 14.83 14.19 1.51
CA ILE A 123 16.16 14.26 0.92
C ILE A 123 15.99 14.14 -0.60
N VAL A 124 16.21 15.24 -1.30
CA VAL A 124 16.09 15.31 -2.77
C VAL A 124 17.46 15.26 -3.39
N ASN A 125 17.64 14.39 -4.34
CA ASN A 125 18.79 14.35 -5.23
C ASN A 125 18.31 14.21 -6.69
N ASP A 126 19.22 14.29 -7.67
CA ASP A 126 18.89 14.37 -9.11
C ASP A 126 17.93 13.28 -9.62
N LYS A 127 17.85 12.15 -8.95
CA LYS A 127 17.14 10.97 -9.45
C LYS A 127 16.15 10.36 -8.48
N SER A 128 16.15 10.78 -7.21
CA SER A 128 15.30 10.19 -6.19
C SER A 128 14.94 11.16 -5.09
N ILE A 129 13.86 10.84 -4.41
CA ILE A 129 13.43 11.50 -3.19
C ILE A 129 13.34 10.45 -2.10
N SER A 130 14.10 10.63 -1.02
CA SER A 130 14.02 9.79 0.16
C SER A 130 13.33 10.53 1.29
N VAL A 131 12.44 9.83 1.99
CA VAL A 131 11.75 10.36 3.17
C VAL A 131 12.22 9.59 4.40
N ASP A 132 12.71 10.34 5.38
CA ASP A 132 13.16 9.84 6.68
C ASP A 132 12.22 10.36 7.76
N PHE A 133 11.58 9.45 8.48
CA PHE A 133 10.65 9.75 9.56
C PHE A 133 11.28 9.70 10.96
N THR A 134 12.61 9.65 11.03
CA THR A 134 13.35 9.70 12.30
C THR A 134 13.00 10.96 13.07
N GLY A 135 12.67 10.82 14.36
CA GLY A 135 12.20 11.91 15.21
C GLY A 135 10.67 11.93 15.40
N THR A 136 9.93 11.11 14.66
CA THR A 136 8.53 10.82 14.94
C THR A 136 8.40 10.14 16.31
N SER A 137 7.33 10.43 17.05
CA SER A 137 7.03 9.81 18.36
C SER A 137 7.03 8.28 18.28
N ASP A 138 7.39 7.65 19.39
CA ASP A 138 7.33 6.20 19.55
C ASP A 138 5.94 5.63 19.29
N LYS A 139 5.88 4.34 19.00
CA LYS A 139 4.65 3.58 18.80
C LYS A 139 3.67 3.75 19.98
N SER A 140 2.43 4.06 19.67
CA SER A 140 1.33 4.06 20.64
C SER A 140 0.92 2.63 20.98
N LYS A 141 0.41 2.42 22.20
CA LYS A 141 -0.23 1.15 22.59
C LYS A 141 -1.64 0.99 22.00
N PHE A 142 -2.18 2.02 21.40
CA PHE A 142 -3.51 2.01 20.78
C PHE A 142 -3.42 1.72 19.27
N GLY A 143 -4.51 1.30 18.65
CA GLY A 143 -4.64 0.96 17.23
C GLY A 143 -4.56 2.15 16.27
N ILE A 144 -3.66 3.09 16.53
CA ILE A 144 -3.39 4.27 15.69
C ILE A 144 -2.04 4.20 14.98
N ASN A 145 -1.29 3.14 15.19
CA ASN A 145 -0.02 2.94 14.52
C ASN A 145 -0.24 2.54 13.06
N VAL A 146 0.65 2.98 12.20
CA VAL A 146 0.55 2.76 10.76
C VAL A 146 1.66 1.81 10.31
N PRO A 147 1.33 0.65 9.70
CA PRO A 147 2.33 -0.30 9.23
C PRO A 147 3.14 0.27 8.07
N LEU A 148 4.36 -0.24 7.90
CA LEU A 148 5.31 0.23 6.89
C LEU A 148 4.72 0.27 5.47
N SER A 149 3.97 -0.76 5.09
CA SER A 149 3.32 -0.84 3.77
C SER A 149 2.36 0.32 3.51
N TYR A 150 1.58 0.68 4.52
CA TYR A 150 0.65 1.81 4.46
C TYR A 150 1.39 3.15 4.43
N THR A 151 2.39 3.33 5.31
CA THR A 151 3.25 4.52 5.31
C THR A 151 3.91 4.72 3.95
N LYS A 152 4.46 3.66 3.35
CA LYS A 152 5.05 3.70 2.02
C LYS A 152 4.03 4.10 0.96
N ALA A 153 2.86 3.48 0.96
CA ALA A 153 1.81 3.76 -0.03
C ALA A 153 1.39 5.24 0.00
N TYR A 154 1.09 5.77 1.18
CA TYR A 154 0.64 7.17 1.31
C TYR A 154 1.76 8.19 1.10
N THR A 155 2.98 7.87 1.49
CA THR A 155 4.13 8.73 1.18
C THR A 155 4.37 8.81 -0.32
N CYS A 156 4.38 7.67 -1.01
CA CYS A 156 4.51 7.63 -2.47
C CYS A 156 3.34 8.34 -3.15
N PHE A 157 2.10 8.16 -2.66
CA PHE A 157 0.93 8.88 -3.18
C PHE A 157 1.09 10.39 -3.06
N GLY A 158 1.46 10.89 -1.88
CA GLY A 158 1.67 12.33 -1.67
C GLY A 158 2.77 12.90 -2.55
N LEU A 159 3.90 12.20 -2.69
CA LEU A 159 4.99 12.59 -3.58
C LEU A 159 4.56 12.55 -5.06
N SER A 160 3.81 11.53 -5.46
CA SER A 160 3.29 11.44 -6.84
C SER A 160 2.38 12.60 -7.19
N CYS A 161 1.49 13.01 -6.28
CA CYS A 161 0.62 14.18 -6.49
C CYS A 161 1.41 15.47 -6.71
N LEU A 162 2.55 15.63 -6.05
CA LEU A 162 3.36 16.84 -6.14
C LEU A 162 4.36 16.83 -7.29
N VAL A 163 4.93 15.67 -7.60
CA VAL A 163 6.09 15.54 -8.51
C VAL A 163 5.69 14.97 -9.86
N SER A 164 4.76 14.03 -9.88
CA SER A 164 4.49 13.20 -11.07
C SER A 164 3.01 12.94 -11.33
N ALA A 165 2.15 13.91 -11.03
CA ALA A 165 0.69 13.77 -11.13
C ALA A 165 0.20 13.32 -12.51
N GLU A 166 0.90 13.71 -13.59
CA GLU A 166 0.56 13.37 -14.97
C GLU A 166 1.17 12.03 -15.44
N ILE A 167 1.96 11.36 -14.59
CA ILE A 167 2.62 10.10 -14.94
C ILE A 167 1.82 8.94 -14.34
N PRO A 168 1.38 7.96 -15.15
CA PRO A 168 0.61 6.82 -14.64
C PRO A 168 1.36 6.04 -13.56
N ASN A 169 0.66 5.70 -12.47
CA ASN A 169 1.22 4.95 -11.36
C ASN A 169 1.54 3.51 -11.75
N ASN A 170 2.81 3.15 -11.56
CA ASN A 170 3.31 1.78 -11.72
C ASN A 170 4.64 1.63 -10.95
N ALA A 171 5.22 0.45 -10.94
CA ALA A 171 6.46 0.18 -10.24
C ALA A 171 7.62 1.11 -10.66
N GLY A 172 7.69 1.50 -11.94
CA GLY A 172 8.72 2.40 -12.46
C GLY A 172 8.53 3.84 -11.98
N SER A 173 7.28 4.35 -11.97
CA SER A 173 7.00 5.71 -11.50
C SER A 173 7.19 5.88 -9.99
N LEU A 174 6.99 4.82 -9.22
CA LEU A 174 7.15 4.85 -7.76
C LEU A 174 8.58 4.52 -7.30
N TYR A 175 9.40 3.93 -8.17
CA TYR A 175 10.75 3.50 -7.83
C TYR A 175 11.66 4.61 -7.28
N PRO A 176 11.63 5.87 -7.78
CA PRO A 176 12.46 6.95 -7.27
C PRO A 176 12.07 7.44 -5.86
N PHE A 177 10.95 7.02 -5.32
CA PHE A 177 10.47 7.41 -3.99
C PHE A 177 10.86 6.36 -2.96
N CYS A 178 11.80 6.69 -2.09
CA CYS A 178 12.35 5.80 -1.09
C CYS A 178 11.89 6.21 0.32
N LEU A 179 11.58 5.24 1.17
CA LEU A 179 11.46 5.47 2.62
C LEU A 179 12.72 4.98 3.31
N LEU A 180 13.28 5.86 4.15
CA LEU A 180 14.30 5.49 5.11
C LEU A 180 13.57 5.20 6.42
N TYR A 181 13.55 3.95 6.80
CA TYR A 181 12.90 3.49 8.01
C TYR A 181 13.97 3.09 9.02
N THR A 182 14.06 3.83 10.11
CA THR A 182 15.11 3.65 11.12
C THR A 182 14.61 3.04 12.42
N SER A 183 13.33 2.64 12.50
CA SER A 183 12.79 2.03 13.72
C SER A 183 12.52 0.54 13.54
N ASP A 184 12.83 -0.27 14.58
CA ASP A 184 12.55 -1.70 14.70
C ASP A 184 11.05 -2.06 14.56
N ALA A 185 10.17 -1.06 14.52
CA ALA A 185 8.73 -1.25 14.35
C ALA A 185 8.32 -1.85 12.98
N ALA A 186 9.23 -1.89 12.01
CA ALA A 186 8.94 -2.47 10.68
C ALA A 186 9.09 -4.00 10.64
N ASP A 187 9.92 -4.56 11.52
CA ASP A 187 10.18 -6.00 11.59
C ASP A 187 9.32 -6.70 12.65
N ASP A 188 8.64 -5.93 13.48
CA ASP A 188 7.77 -6.47 14.51
C ASP A 188 6.38 -6.74 13.93
N TRP A 189 6.16 -7.99 13.50
CA TRP A 189 4.83 -8.53 13.19
C TRP A 189 3.97 -8.70 14.45
N SER A 190 4.48 -8.26 15.60
CA SER A 190 3.75 -8.22 16.85
C SER A 190 3.10 -6.84 17.01
N TRP A 191 1.85 -6.81 16.77
CA TRP A 191 0.95 -5.76 17.28
C TRP A 191 0.83 -5.87 18.79
#